data_f85c9ae193b8b7fff951d950f2a592c8
#
_entry.id   f85c9ae193b8b7fff951d950f2a592c8
#
_cell.length_a   1.000
_cell.length_b   1.000
_cell.length_c   1.000
_cell.angle_alpha   90.00
_cell.angle_beta   90.00
_cell.angle_gamma   90.00
#
_symmetry.space_group_name_H-M   'P 1'
#
loop_
_entity.id
_entity.type
_entity.pdbx_description
1 polymer ?
#
loop_
_entity_poly.entity_id
_entity_poly.type
_entity_poly.pdbx_seq_one_letter_code
_entity_poly.pdbx_strand_id
1 'polypeptide(L)'
;MKVVIFQSPLVQLNTPYPSGAYLKSFFLQQDIIKFSSVQWFDLSNLLYNNIFSKTGLTRLFELTTEKALHIAQESNDENTSFNLHRYIFQKDSWINWIDKIKSILTDSNGREFCHEFIFSPFAPRGSRMENFLSQLNREVTIDDARFLASFALADLADYINVVFDKNFSLIRYAEHLATSEKY
;
A
#
# COMPACT_ATOMS: atom_id res chain seq x y z
N MET A 1 -18.38 -13.65 29.68
CA MET A 1 -18.79 -12.89 28.48
C MET A 1 -17.67 -12.95 27.45
N LYS A 2 -17.98 -13.01 26.15
CA LYS A 2 -16.99 -12.92 25.08
C LYS A 2 -17.09 -11.53 24.43
N VAL A 3 -15.95 -10.91 24.14
CA VAL A 3 -15.87 -9.61 23.47
C VAL A 3 -15.01 -9.73 22.23
N VAL A 4 -15.50 -9.16 21.14
CA VAL A 4 -14.74 -9.04 19.88
C VAL A 4 -14.68 -7.56 19.51
N ILE A 5 -13.49 -7.06 19.29
CA ILE A 5 -13.21 -5.66 18.90
C ILE A 5 -12.76 -5.68 17.44
N PHE A 6 -13.49 -4.95 16.59
CA PHE A 6 -13.12 -4.75 15.21
C PHE A 6 -12.68 -3.29 15.01
N GLN A 7 -11.50 -3.10 14.49
CA GLN A 7 -11.02 -1.81 14.03
C GLN A 7 -11.33 -1.68 12.54
N SER A 8 -12.09 -0.64 12.20
CA SER A 8 -12.50 -0.36 10.81
C SER A 8 -11.31 -0.07 9.91
N PRO A 9 -11.33 -0.48 8.62
CA PRO A 9 -10.29 -0.18 7.65
C PRO A 9 -10.28 1.29 7.16
N LEU A 10 -11.15 2.15 7.71
CA LEU A 10 -11.28 3.57 7.31
C LEU A 10 -10.22 4.50 7.94
N VAL A 11 -9.36 3.96 8.84
CA VAL A 11 -8.34 4.80 9.47
C VAL A 11 -7.06 4.62 8.67
N GLN A 12 -6.05 4.08 8.88
CA GLN A 12 -4.82 3.93 8.10
C GLN A 12 -4.59 2.46 7.73
N LEU A 13 -4.56 2.15 6.43
CA LEU A 13 -4.37 0.76 6.00
C LEU A 13 -2.99 0.20 6.35
N ASN A 14 -1.98 1.04 6.34
CA ASN A 14 -0.57 0.64 6.48
C ASN A 14 0.02 0.90 7.88
N THR A 15 -0.77 1.39 8.84
CA THR A 15 -0.30 1.68 10.20
C THR A 15 -1.26 1.09 11.22
N PRO A 16 -0.81 0.16 12.08
CA PRO A 16 -1.63 -0.36 13.16
C PRO A 16 -2.05 0.76 14.12
N TYR A 17 -3.33 0.89 14.38
CA TYR A 17 -3.83 1.86 15.33
C TYR A 17 -3.96 1.22 16.72
N PRO A 18 -3.33 1.76 17.77
CA PRO A 18 -3.18 1.07 19.05
C PRO A 18 -4.47 0.98 19.90
N SER A 19 -5.54 1.70 19.52
CA SER A 19 -6.77 1.77 20.31
C SER A 19 -7.39 0.40 20.62
N GLY A 20 -7.39 -0.52 19.66
CA GLY A 20 -7.91 -1.86 19.84
C GLY A 20 -7.11 -2.70 20.84
N ALA A 21 -5.77 -2.53 20.87
CA ALA A 21 -4.90 -3.16 21.84
C ALA A 21 -5.13 -2.62 23.26
N TYR A 22 -5.28 -1.30 23.39
CA TYR A 22 -5.61 -0.66 24.67
C TYR A 22 -6.97 -1.13 25.20
N LEU A 23 -8.01 -1.15 24.36
CA LEU A 23 -9.33 -1.64 24.74
C LEU A 23 -9.28 -3.13 25.16
N LYS A 24 -8.55 -3.97 24.42
CA LYS A 24 -8.36 -5.36 24.78
C LYS A 24 -7.72 -5.50 26.16
N SER A 25 -6.63 -4.76 26.42
CA SER A 25 -5.96 -4.76 27.72
C SER A 25 -6.88 -4.26 28.82
N PHE A 26 -7.63 -3.18 28.58
CA PHE A 26 -8.61 -2.65 29.53
C PHE A 26 -9.65 -3.70 29.92
N PHE A 27 -10.29 -4.38 28.96
CA PHE A 27 -11.28 -5.41 29.23
C PHE A 27 -10.71 -6.60 29.99
N LEU A 28 -9.45 -6.99 29.71
CA LEU A 28 -8.82 -8.12 30.42
C LEU A 28 -8.45 -7.79 31.87
N GLN A 29 -8.29 -6.50 32.21
CA GLN A 29 -7.94 -6.03 33.56
C GLN A 29 -9.17 -5.76 34.44
N GLN A 30 -10.40 -5.91 33.92
CA GLN A 30 -11.60 -5.65 34.71
C GLN A 30 -11.87 -6.78 35.69
N ASP A 31 -11.92 -6.45 36.99
CA ASP A 31 -12.24 -7.40 38.06
C ASP A 31 -13.74 -7.61 38.26
N ILE A 32 -14.57 -6.61 37.90
CA ILE A 32 -16.02 -6.59 38.13
C ILE A 32 -16.73 -7.52 37.14
N ILE A 33 -16.27 -7.57 35.88
CA ILE A 33 -16.84 -8.41 34.84
C ILE A 33 -15.78 -9.35 34.32
N LYS A 34 -15.93 -10.65 34.57
CA LYS A 34 -15.00 -11.66 34.02
C LYS A 34 -15.32 -11.95 32.57
N PHE A 35 -14.43 -11.54 31.69
CA PHE A 35 -14.49 -11.90 30.27
C PHE A 35 -13.80 -13.25 30.03
N SER A 36 -14.49 -14.18 29.38
CA SER A 36 -13.94 -15.49 29.02
C SER A 36 -12.98 -15.42 27.83
N SER A 37 -13.17 -14.43 26.96
CA SER A 37 -12.23 -14.08 25.89
C SER A 37 -12.42 -12.65 25.41
N VAL A 38 -11.32 -11.99 25.05
CA VAL A 38 -11.29 -10.70 24.37
C VAL A 38 -10.42 -10.84 23.14
N GLN A 39 -11.00 -10.70 21.96
CA GLN A 39 -10.30 -10.74 20.68
C GLN A 39 -10.33 -9.38 20.02
N TRP A 40 -9.25 -9.04 19.34
CA TRP A 40 -9.13 -7.81 18.57
C TRP A 40 -8.65 -8.12 17.16
N PHE A 41 -9.31 -7.53 16.19
CA PHE A 41 -8.99 -7.65 14.77
C PHE A 41 -8.79 -6.26 14.17
N ASP A 42 -7.60 -6.01 13.65
CA ASP A 42 -7.30 -4.83 12.84
C ASP A 42 -7.65 -5.13 11.38
N LEU A 43 -8.81 -4.66 10.95
CA LEU A 43 -9.30 -4.88 9.60
C LEU A 43 -8.52 -4.07 8.57
N SER A 44 -7.91 -2.94 8.96
CA SER A 44 -7.04 -2.16 8.08
C SER A 44 -5.80 -2.96 7.70
N ASN A 45 -5.13 -3.53 8.69
CA ASN A 45 -3.95 -4.35 8.46
C ASN A 45 -4.28 -5.63 7.68
N LEU A 46 -5.41 -6.27 8.00
CA LEU A 46 -5.87 -7.44 7.25
C LEU A 46 -6.16 -7.10 5.78
N LEU A 47 -6.85 -5.99 5.53
CA LEU A 47 -7.16 -5.53 4.17
C LEU A 47 -5.88 -5.18 3.40
N TYR A 48 -4.97 -4.41 4.01
CA TYR A 48 -3.68 -4.08 3.44
C TYR A 48 -2.89 -5.32 3.02
N ASN A 49 -2.75 -6.28 3.95
CA ASN A 49 -1.98 -7.51 3.67
C ASN A 49 -2.65 -8.41 2.63
N ASN A 50 -3.97 -8.40 2.53
CA ASN A 50 -4.69 -9.15 1.49
C ASN A 50 -4.53 -8.49 0.11
N ILE A 51 -4.76 -7.18 0.00
CA ILE A 51 -4.66 -6.46 -1.28
C ILE A 51 -3.22 -6.49 -1.80
N PHE A 52 -2.26 -6.08 -0.96
CA PHE A 52 -0.85 -6.03 -1.31
C PHE A 52 -0.15 -7.37 -1.05
N SER A 53 -0.65 -8.41 -1.67
CA SER A 53 -0.07 -9.76 -1.76
C SER A 53 -0.11 -10.24 -3.21
N LYS A 54 0.68 -11.26 -3.55
CA LYS A 54 0.63 -11.87 -4.89
C LYS A 54 -0.79 -12.28 -5.27
N THR A 55 -1.46 -13.02 -4.39
CA THR A 55 -2.85 -13.47 -4.62
C THR A 55 -3.81 -12.28 -4.74
N GLY A 56 -3.67 -11.27 -3.88
CA GLY A 56 -4.50 -10.07 -3.91
C GLY A 56 -4.34 -9.28 -5.21
N LEU A 57 -3.10 -9.02 -5.63
CA LEU A 57 -2.84 -8.32 -6.89
C LEU A 57 -3.26 -9.12 -8.11
N THR A 58 -3.03 -10.44 -8.12
CA THR A 58 -3.54 -11.30 -9.20
C THR A 58 -5.05 -11.13 -9.34
N ARG A 59 -5.78 -11.26 -8.23
CA ARG A 59 -7.24 -11.10 -8.23
C ARG A 59 -7.68 -9.68 -8.61
N LEU A 60 -6.96 -8.68 -8.15
CA LEU A 60 -7.22 -7.29 -8.51
C LEU A 60 -7.12 -7.09 -10.03
N PHE A 61 -5.99 -7.48 -10.63
CA PHE A 61 -5.80 -7.33 -12.07
C PHE A 61 -6.78 -8.17 -12.89
N GLU A 62 -7.11 -9.40 -12.47
CA GLU A 62 -8.15 -10.22 -13.11
C GLU A 62 -9.50 -9.49 -13.17
N LEU A 63 -9.88 -8.84 -12.07
CA LEU A 63 -11.18 -8.17 -11.96
C LEU A 63 -11.22 -6.80 -12.64
N THR A 64 -10.07 -6.14 -12.82
CA THR A 64 -10.05 -4.73 -13.21
C THR A 64 -9.41 -4.45 -14.56
N THR A 65 -8.73 -5.41 -15.19
CA THR A 65 -8.03 -5.17 -16.48
C THR A 65 -8.97 -4.65 -17.56
N GLU A 66 -10.12 -5.27 -17.77
CA GLU A 66 -11.07 -4.84 -18.80
C GLU A 66 -11.60 -3.42 -18.51
N LYS A 67 -11.95 -3.15 -17.25
CA LYS A 67 -12.40 -1.83 -16.82
C LYS A 67 -11.30 -0.77 -16.99
N ALA A 68 -10.07 -1.11 -16.65
CA ALA A 68 -8.94 -0.20 -16.81
C ALA A 68 -8.68 0.16 -18.28
N LEU A 69 -8.77 -0.82 -19.19
CA LEU A 69 -8.65 -0.59 -20.64
C LEU A 69 -9.77 0.30 -21.15
N HIS A 70 -11.00 0.07 -20.70
CA HIS A 70 -12.15 0.91 -21.07
C HIS A 70 -11.97 2.36 -20.60
N ILE A 71 -11.58 2.55 -19.33
CA ILE A 71 -11.30 3.90 -18.79
C ILE A 71 -10.16 4.58 -19.57
N ALA A 72 -9.09 3.83 -19.89
CA ALA A 72 -7.98 4.37 -20.66
C ALA A 72 -8.37 4.84 -22.07
N GLN A 73 -9.30 4.13 -22.71
CA GLN A 73 -9.82 4.49 -24.05
C GLN A 73 -10.75 5.71 -24.01
N GLU A 74 -11.54 5.86 -22.95
CA GLU A 74 -12.50 6.96 -22.82
C GLU A 74 -11.90 8.22 -22.18
N SER A 75 -10.72 8.11 -21.59
CA SER A 75 -10.08 9.21 -20.88
C SER A 75 -9.58 10.28 -21.85
N ASN A 76 -10.00 11.52 -21.61
CA ASN A 76 -9.43 12.69 -22.28
C ASN A 76 -8.08 13.13 -21.68
N ASP A 77 -7.67 12.54 -20.55
CA ASP A 77 -6.39 12.78 -19.93
C ASP A 77 -5.37 11.73 -20.38
N GLU A 78 -4.42 12.17 -21.21
CA GLU A 78 -3.35 11.31 -21.74
C GLU A 78 -2.52 10.65 -20.63
N ASN A 79 -2.31 11.34 -19.50
CA ASN A 79 -1.55 10.78 -18.37
C ASN A 79 -2.29 9.62 -17.72
N THR A 80 -3.60 9.75 -17.52
CA THR A 80 -4.42 8.68 -16.97
C THR A 80 -4.43 7.47 -17.90
N SER A 81 -4.66 7.69 -19.20
CA SER A 81 -4.63 6.63 -20.22
C SER A 81 -3.28 5.91 -20.24
N PHE A 82 -2.18 6.64 -20.32
CA PHE A 82 -0.82 6.11 -20.32
C PHE A 82 -0.53 5.29 -19.05
N ASN A 83 -0.87 5.81 -17.87
CA ASN A 83 -0.63 5.13 -16.62
C ASN A 83 -1.41 3.81 -16.52
N LEU A 84 -2.68 3.79 -16.92
CA LEU A 84 -3.49 2.56 -16.89
C LEU A 84 -2.91 1.48 -17.82
N HIS A 85 -2.52 1.85 -19.05
CA HIS A 85 -1.85 0.91 -19.96
C HIS A 85 -0.54 0.38 -19.37
N ARG A 86 0.25 1.24 -18.73
CA ARG A 86 1.50 0.85 -18.08
C ARG A 86 1.28 -0.14 -16.93
N TYR A 87 0.29 0.08 -16.06
CA TYR A 87 -0.04 -0.87 -14.99
C TYR A 87 -0.42 -2.24 -15.54
N ILE A 88 -1.25 -2.27 -16.58
CA ILE A 88 -1.67 -3.53 -17.21
C ILE A 88 -0.49 -4.23 -17.86
N PHE A 89 0.37 -3.49 -18.56
CA PHE A 89 1.57 -4.05 -19.20
C PHE A 89 2.55 -4.64 -18.17
N GLN A 90 2.69 -3.98 -17.02
CA GLN A 90 3.60 -4.40 -15.95
C GLN A 90 2.93 -5.27 -14.88
N LYS A 91 1.71 -5.77 -15.08
CA LYS A 91 0.94 -6.50 -14.05
C LYS A 91 1.73 -7.65 -13.41
N ASP A 92 2.43 -8.45 -14.25
CA ASP A 92 3.21 -9.59 -13.77
C ASP A 92 4.42 -9.14 -12.94
N SER A 93 5.03 -8.01 -13.29
CA SER A 93 6.10 -7.41 -12.51
C SER A 93 5.56 -6.94 -11.14
N TRP A 94 4.43 -6.24 -11.09
CA TRP A 94 3.79 -5.83 -9.85
C TRP A 94 3.49 -7.02 -8.93
N ILE A 95 2.89 -8.10 -9.48
CA ILE A 95 2.57 -9.33 -8.75
C ILE A 95 3.83 -10.00 -8.21
N ASN A 96 4.89 -10.08 -9.01
CA ASN A 96 6.12 -10.76 -8.60
C ASN A 96 6.92 -9.98 -7.57
N TRP A 97 6.83 -8.64 -7.59
CA TRP A 97 7.62 -7.77 -6.73
C TRP A 97 6.93 -7.36 -5.43
N ILE A 98 5.63 -7.55 -5.28
CA ILE A 98 4.89 -6.98 -4.14
C ILE A 98 5.42 -7.44 -2.77
N ASP A 99 5.78 -8.70 -2.62
CA ASP A 99 6.31 -9.21 -1.35
C ASP A 99 7.70 -8.63 -1.05
N LYS A 100 8.56 -8.48 -2.06
CA LYS A 100 9.86 -7.83 -1.94
C LYS A 100 9.71 -6.34 -1.60
N ILE A 101 8.78 -5.62 -2.23
CA ILE A 101 8.46 -4.21 -1.94
C ILE A 101 8.04 -4.05 -0.48
N LYS A 102 7.15 -4.90 0.01
CA LYS A 102 6.73 -4.90 1.42
C LYS A 102 7.90 -5.18 2.35
N SER A 103 8.74 -6.16 2.03
CA SER A 103 9.90 -6.53 2.84
C SER A 103 10.92 -5.38 2.95
N ILE A 104 11.17 -4.64 1.86
CA ILE A 104 12.03 -3.43 1.88
C ILE A 104 11.53 -2.39 2.89
N LEU A 105 10.20 -2.28 3.07
CA LEU A 105 9.59 -1.31 3.97
C LEU A 105 9.55 -1.76 5.43
N THR A 106 9.37 -3.06 5.68
CA THR A 106 8.98 -3.57 7.00
C THR A 106 10.05 -4.42 7.67
N ASP A 107 10.96 -5.04 6.91
CA ASP A 107 11.88 -6.04 7.41
C ASP A 107 13.34 -5.56 7.36
N SER A 108 14.12 -5.97 8.37
CA SER A 108 15.59 -5.83 8.35
C SER A 108 16.22 -6.63 7.19
N ASN A 109 15.61 -7.74 6.79
CA ASN A 109 16.05 -8.57 5.67
C ASN A 109 15.69 -7.99 4.31
N GLY A 110 14.76 -7.02 4.24
CA GLY A 110 14.39 -6.34 3.00
C GLY A 110 15.55 -5.64 2.31
N ARG A 111 16.65 -5.41 3.03
CA ARG A 111 17.87 -4.80 2.49
C ARG A 111 18.50 -5.59 1.35
N GLU A 112 18.35 -6.90 1.33
CA GLU A 112 18.85 -7.78 0.24
C GLU A 112 18.17 -7.48 -1.09
N PHE A 113 16.89 -7.03 -1.08
CA PHE A 113 16.12 -6.72 -2.29
C PHE A 113 16.34 -5.29 -2.80
N CYS A 114 16.95 -4.41 -2.00
CA CYS A 114 17.09 -2.98 -2.35
C CYS A 114 17.84 -2.78 -3.67
N HIS A 115 18.98 -3.43 -3.83
CA HIS A 115 19.79 -3.29 -5.04
C HIS A 115 19.03 -3.79 -6.28
N GLU A 116 18.44 -4.98 -6.19
CA GLU A 116 17.66 -5.57 -7.28
C GLU A 116 16.46 -4.68 -7.64
N PHE A 117 15.75 -4.15 -6.64
CA PHE A 117 14.59 -3.29 -6.86
C PHE A 117 14.94 -1.97 -7.56
N ILE A 118 16.07 -1.37 -7.22
CA ILE A 118 16.51 -0.12 -7.83
C ILE A 118 16.98 -0.32 -9.26
N PHE A 119 17.81 -1.31 -9.51
CA PHE A 119 18.57 -1.44 -10.75
C PHE A 119 18.01 -2.47 -11.73
N SER A 120 17.06 -3.30 -11.32
CA SER A 120 16.46 -4.27 -12.23
C SER A 120 15.55 -3.59 -13.26
N PRO A 121 15.71 -3.86 -14.56
CA PRO A 121 14.77 -3.40 -15.58
C PRO A 121 13.41 -4.10 -15.49
N PHE A 122 13.32 -5.19 -14.72
CA PHE A 122 12.08 -5.94 -14.51
C PHE A 122 11.32 -5.51 -13.26
N ALA A 123 11.88 -4.61 -12.46
CA ALA A 123 11.15 -4.03 -11.34
C ALA A 123 10.04 -3.09 -11.87
N PRO A 124 8.83 -3.15 -11.31
CA PRO A 124 7.75 -2.29 -11.76
C PRO A 124 8.05 -0.82 -11.49
N ARG A 125 7.57 0.05 -12.35
CA ARG A 125 7.73 1.50 -12.22
C ARG A 125 6.38 2.18 -12.39
N GLY A 126 5.98 2.96 -11.41
CA GLY A 126 4.80 3.81 -11.46
C GLY A 126 5.16 5.28 -11.64
N SER A 127 4.16 6.14 -11.81
CA SER A 127 4.36 7.57 -12.07
C SER A 127 5.01 8.31 -10.90
N ARG A 128 4.67 7.95 -9.67
CA ARG A 128 5.27 8.56 -8.47
C ARG A 128 6.74 8.19 -8.34
N MET A 129 7.08 6.92 -8.62
CA MET A 129 8.47 6.46 -8.63
C MET A 129 9.29 7.19 -9.69
N GLU A 130 8.78 7.33 -10.91
CA GLU A 130 9.46 8.02 -12.00
C GLU A 130 9.63 9.52 -11.70
N ASN A 131 8.59 10.17 -11.17
CA ASN A 131 8.68 11.56 -10.75
C ASN A 131 9.74 11.77 -9.66
N PHE A 132 9.81 10.87 -8.68
CA PHE A 132 10.88 10.93 -7.67
C PHE A 132 12.26 10.79 -8.31
N LEU A 133 12.46 9.78 -9.17
CA LEU A 133 13.73 9.56 -9.86
C LEU A 133 14.14 10.74 -10.73
N SER A 134 13.20 11.35 -11.45
CA SER A 134 13.47 12.51 -12.33
C SER A 134 13.85 13.78 -11.56
N GLN A 135 13.43 13.90 -10.30
CA GLN A 135 13.75 15.04 -9.44
C GLN A 135 15.05 14.87 -8.65
N LEU A 136 15.63 13.66 -8.66
CA LEU A 136 16.92 13.45 -8.02
C LEU A 136 18.05 14.15 -8.80
N ASN A 137 18.71 15.09 -8.12
CA ASN A 137 19.90 15.78 -8.67
C ASN A 137 21.22 15.01 -8.42
N ARG A 138 21.12 13.72 -8.14
CA ARG A 138 22.23 12.79 -7.84
C ARG A 138 21.90 11.39 -8.33
N GLU A 139 22.89 10.53 -8.38
CA GLU A 139 22.67 9.11 -8.64
C GLU A 139 21.82 8.45 -7.56
N VAL A 140 20.99 7.49 -8.00
CA VAL A 140 20.15 6.69 -7.11
C VAL A 140 21.02 5.76 -6.29
N THR A 141 20.76 5.70 -5.00
CA THR A 141 21.49 4.85 -4.05
C THR A 141 20.59 3.79 -3.43
N ILE A 142 21.19 2.81 -2.75
CA ILE A 142 20.44 1.77 -2.03
C ILE A 142 19.52 2.36 -0.95
N ASP A 143 19.88 3.51 -0.38
CA ASP A 143 19.06 4.17 0.64
C ASP A 143 17.74 4.74 0.05
N ASP A 144 17.70 4.99 -1.26
CA ASP A 144 16.48 5.43 -1.95
C ASP A 144 15.45 4.30 -2.12
N ALA A 145 15.84 3.03 -1.92
CA ALA A 145 14.97 1.88 -2.11
C ALA A 145 13.69 1.96 -1.25
N ARG A 146 13.78 2.45 -0.03
CA ARG A 146 12.61 2.60 0.85
C ARG A 146 11.64 3.66 0.34
N PHE A 147 12.15 4.78 -0.17
CA PHE A 147 11.31 5.80 -0.80
C PHE A 147 10.62 5.22 -2.03
N LEU A 148 11.39 4.57 -2.92
CA LEU A 148 10.84 3.93 -4.12
C LEU A 148 9.82 2.85 -3.80
N ALA A 149 10.07 2.00 -2.80
CA ALA A 149 9.11 0.98 -2.35
C ALA A 149 7.82 1.60 -1.80
N SER A 150 7.93 2.71 -1.07
CA SER A 150 6.78 3.47 -0.58
C SER A 150 5.98 4.10 -1.74
N PHE A 151 6.66 4.67 -2.74
CA PHE A 151 6.00 5.17 -3.94
C PHE A 151 5.36 4.06 -4.77
N ALA A 152 5.98 2.88 -4.84
CA ALA A 152 5.41 1.73 -5.53
C ALA A 152 4.04 1.33 -4.95
N LEU A 153 3.90 1.30 -3.60
CA LEU A 153 2.60 1.05 -2.98
C LEU A 153 1.60 2.18 -3.24
N ALA A 154 2.06 3.43 -3.25
CA ALA A 154 1.20 4.56 -3.56
C ALA A 154 0.74 4.55 -5.04
N ASP A 155 1.61 4.16 -5.96
CA ASP A 155 1.28 3.96 -7.38
C ASP A 155 0.19 2.88 -7.55
N LEU A 156 0.32 1.74 -6.85
CA LEU A 156 -0.73 0.70 -6.84
C LEU A 156 -2.04 1.21 -6.21
N ALA A 157 -1.96 2.05 -5.18
CA ALA A 157 -3.15 2.67 -4.59
C ALA A 157 -3.84 3.62 -5.56
N ASP A 158 -3.07 4.39 -6.35
CA ASP A 158 -3.63 5.24 -7.42
C ASP A 158 -4.34 4.41 -8.49
N TYR A 159 -3.76 3.26 -8.89
CA TYR A 159 -4.43 2.33 -9.79
C TYR A 159 -5.76 1.84 -9.21
N ILE A 160 -5.77 1.35 -7.96
CA ILE A 160 -6.98 0.89 -7.27
C ILE A 160 -8.02 2.01 -7.19
N ASN A 161 -7.60 3.23 -6.89
CA ASN A 161 -8.47 4.40 -6.81
C ASN A 161 -9.21 4.65 -8.13
N VAL A 162 -8.51 4.56 -9.25
CA VAL A 162 -9.09 4.81 -10.57
C VAL A 162 -10.02 3.68 -11.01
N VAL A 163 -9.61 2.41 -10.80
CA VAL A 163 -10.31 1.28 -11.41
C VAL A 163 -11.32 0.59 -10.50
N PHE A 164 -11.19 0.73 -9.18
CA PHE A 164 -11.98 -0.04 -8.23
C PHE A 164 -12.82 0.85 -7.30
N ASP A 165 -12.19 1.67 -6.46
CA ASP A 165 -12.85 2.53 -5.49
C ASP A 165 -12.16 3.89 -5.39
N LYS A 166 -12.88 4.96 -5.80
CA LYS A 166 -12.39 6.35 -5.79
C LYS A 166 -12.00 6.87 -4.39
N ASN A 167 -12.44 6.21 -3.33
CA ASN A 167 -12.10 6.57 -1.96
C ASN A 167 -10.87 5.80 -1.44
N PHE A 168 -10.35 4.85 -2.23
CA PHE A 168 -9.17 4.10 -1.82
C PHE A 168 -7.93 4.99 -1.85
N SER A 169 -7.22 5.06 -0.74
CA SER A 169 -5.94 5.77 -0.65
C SER A 169 -5.06 5.18 0.44
N LEU A 170 -3.75 5.30 0.29
CA LEU A 170 -2.77 5.06 1.34
C LEU A 170 -2.35 6.40 1.92
N ILE A 171 -2.60 6.60 3.23
CA ILE A 171 -2.18 7.82 3.91
C ILE A 171 -0.71 7.69 4.28
N ARG A 172 0.11 8.63 3.79
CA ARG A 172 1.52 8.77 4.17
C ARG A 172 1.61 9.85 5.25
N TYR A 173 1.60 9.42 6.51
CA TYR A 173 1.59 10.32 7.67
C TYR A 173 2.73 11.35 7.64
N ALA A 174 3.92 10.95 7.22
CA ALA A 174 5.08 11.83 7.12
C ALA A 174 4.91 12.97 6.09
N GLU A 175 4.18 12.74 4.99
CA GLU A 175 3.91 13.77 3.99
C GLU A 175 2.92 14.81 4.47
N HIS A 176 1.92 14.41 5.24
CA HIS A 176 0.95 15.34 5.84
C HIS A 176 1.60 16.24 6.90
N LEU A 177 2.52 15.72 7.70
CA LEU A 177 3.28 16.54 8.64
C LEU A 177 4.17 17.55 7.92
N ALA A 178 4.87 17.13 6.85
CA ALA A 178 5.73 18.02 6.07
C ALA A 178 4.96 19.11 5.31
N THR A 179 3.70 18.85 4.92
CA THR A 179 2.85 19.85 4.26
C THR A 179 2.17 20.79 5.25
N SER A 180 1.92 20.37 6.50
CA SER A 180 1.31 21.22 7.54
C SER A 180 2.28 22.25 8.11
N GLU A 181 3.59 22.04 8.01
CA GLU A 181 4.60 23.03 8.43
C GLU A 181 4.79 24.19 7.43
N LYS A 182 4.11 24.17 6.29
CA LYS A 182 4.20 25.23 5.25
C LYS A 182 3.08 26.26 5.28
N TYR A 183 2.21 26.24 6.31
CA TYR A 183 1.13 27.21 6.49
C TYR A 183 1.30 28.04 7.78
#